data_55d42002d3b7e8c528cd96d831e93817
#
_entry.id   55d42002d3b7e8c528cd96d831e93817
#
_cell.length_a   1.000
_cell.length_b   1.000
_cell.length_c   1.000
_cell.angle_alpha   90.00
_cell.angle_beta   90.00
_cell.angle_gamma   90.00
#
_symmetry.space_group_name_H-M   'P 1'
#
loop_
_entity.id
_entity.type
_entity.pdbx_description
1 polymer ?
#
loop_
_entity_poly.entity_id
_entity_poly.type
_entity_poly.pdbx_seq_one_letter_code
_entity_poly.pdbx_strand_id
1 'polypeptide(L)'
;MNEKTFQRIKELTELQGTSGFEHEVRAYMRDAMTPLVDRVEQDGLGGIFGIREHENADAPRIMVAAHMDEVGFMVTQITDRGLFKVTPLGGWNPYVVSAQRYTLKTAKGNYPCISSSVPPHLLRGAAGQKNVEVADILFDAGFESKEEAIEFGLCPGDTVVPQVETIKTANGKNIIGKAWDNRYGCTLVLEALEALKDEALQHTLIAGAN
;
A
#
# COMPACT_ATOMS: atom_id res chain seq x y z
N MET A 1 21.13 9.33 4.58
CA MET A 1 19.77 9.78 4.32
C MET A 1 19.44 10.90 5.30
N ASN A 2 18.92 12.01 4.81
CA ASN A 2 18.50 13.14 5.66
C ASN A 2 17.10 12.87 6.28
N GLU A 3 16.68 13.71 7.23
CA GLU A 3 15.42 13.54 7.95
C GLU A 3 14.19 13.76 7.04
N LYS A 4 14.27 14.71 6.09
CA LYS A 4 13.19 14.98 5.13
C LYS A 4 12.87 13.73 4.27
N THR A 5 13.92 13.08 3.74
CA THR A 5 13.77 11.84 2.95
C THR A 5 13.21 10.71 3.81
N PHE A 6 13.67 10.57 5.07
CA PHE A 6 13.11 9.56 5.98
C PHE A 6 11.62 9.79 6.24
N GLN A 7 11.24 11.03 6.53
CA GLN A 7 9.84 11.38 6.78
C GLN A 7 8.96 11.09 5.55
N ARG A 8 9.41 11.42 4.35
CA ARG A 8 8.72 11.09 3.10
C ARG A 8 8.54 9.59 2.89
N ILE A 9 9.60 8.81 3.15
CA ILE A 9 9.53 7.35 3.10
C ILE A 9 8.47 6.84 4.10
N LYS A 10 8.52 7.34 5.36
CA LYS A 10 7.58 6.96 6.41
C LYS A 10 6.14 7.25 5.99
N GLU A 11 5.86 8.45 5.55
CA GLU A 11 4.54 8.87 5.08
C GLU A 11 4.04 7.97 3.94
N LEU A 12 4.83 7.80 2.87
CA LEU A 12 4.45 6.99 1.72
C LEU A 12 4.26 5.51 2.07
N THR A 13 5.12 4.92 2.89
CA THR A 13 5.03 3.50 3.23
C THR A 13 3.92 3.17 4.21
N GLU A 14 3.48 4.14 5.04
CA GLU A 14 2.38 3.96 5.98
C GLU A 14 0.99 4.22 5.38
N LEU A 15 0.91 4.97 4.26
CA LEU A 15 -0.32 5.10 3.49
C LEU A 15 -0.80 3.73 3.01
N GLN A 16 -2.12 3.58 2.95
CA GLN A 16 -2.77 2.35 2.53
C GLN A 16 -3.17 2.43 1.06
N GLY A 17 -2.96 1.34 0.32
CA GLY A 17 -3.36 1.28 -1.07
C GLY A 17 -2.94 -0.04 -1.70
N THR A 18 -3.88 -0.96 -1.81
CA THR A 18 -3.74 -2.15 -2.66
C THR A 18 -4.08 -1.78 -4.10
N SER A 19 -3.75 -2.67 -5.04
CA SER A 19 -4.04 -2.48 -6.46
C SER A 19 -5.52 -2.13 -6.71
N GLY A 20 -5.77 -1.00 -7.37
CA GLY A 20 -7.11 -0.42 -7.59
C GLY A 20 -7.61 0.49 -6.46
N PHE A 21 -6.91 0.59 -5.32
CA PHE A 21 -7.31 1.37 -4.14
C PHE A 21 -6.22 2.35 -3.68
N GLU A 22 -5.36 2.82 -4.58
CA GLU A 22 -4.18 3.66 -4.31
C GLU A 22 -4.52 5.14 -4.07
N HIS A 23 -5.78 5.51 -3.89
CA HIS A 23 -6.21 6.91 -3.88
C HIS A 23 -5.51 7.79 -2.83
N GLU A 24 -5.14 7.24 -1.66
CA GLU A 24 -4.39 8.00 -0.65
C GLU A 24 -2.96 8.31 -1.13
N VAL A 25 -2.29 7.32 -1.70
CA VAL A 25 -0.94 7.48 -2.26
C VAL A 25 -0.95 8.41 -3.46
N ARG A 26 -1.95 8.28 -4.32
CA ARG A 26 -2.15 9.15 -5.48
C ARG A 26 -2.35 10.61 -5.07
N ALA A 27 -3.15 10.84 -4.01
CA ALA A 27 -3.34 12.19 -3.47
C ALA A 27 -2.03 12.77 -2.96
N TYR A 28 -1.28 12.01 -2.17
CA TYR A 28 0.04 12.40 -1.68
C TYR A 28 1.00 12.74 -2.84
N MET A 29 1.11 11.86 -3.83
CA MET A 29 1.97 12.08 -5.01
C MET A 29 1.56 13.34 -5.77
N ARG A 30 0.26 13.56 -5.99
CA ARG A 30 -0.25 14.75 -6.66
C ARG A 30 0.17 16.02 -5.93
N ASP A 31 -0.08 16.08 -4.63
CA ASP A 31 0.20 17.26 -3.81
C ASP A 31 1.70 17.57 -3.78
N ALA A 32 2.53 16.52 -3.65
CA ALA A 32 3.99 16.66 -3.63
C ALA A 32 4.58 17.07 -4.99
N MET A 33 4.02 16.60 -6.11
CA MET A 33 4.53 16.91 -7.46
C MET A 33 4.07 18.29 -7.96
N THR A 34 2.86 18.72 -7.61
CA THR A 34 2.25 19.95 -8.14
C THR A 34 3.17 21.17 -8.13
N PRO A 35 3.92 21.49 -7.06
CA PRO A 35 4.82 22.65 -7.03
C PRO A 35 6.14 22.47 -7.81
N LEU A 36 6.38 21.29 -8.39
CA LEU A 36 7.66 20.89 -8.99
C LEU A 36 7.59 20.72 -10.52
N VAL A 37 6.40 20.78 -11.09
CA VAL A 37 6.15 20.46 -12.51
C VAL A 37 5.23 21.47 -13.15
N ASP A 38 5.17 21.49 -14.49
CA ASP A 38 4.31 22.41 -15.24
C ASP A 38 2.83 21.98 -15.17
N ARG A 39 2.58 20.67 -15.16
CA ARG A 39 1.24 20.10 -14.96
C ARG A 39 1.30 18.69 -14.39
N VAL A 40 0.19 18.28 -13.79
CA VAL A 40 -0.02 16.91 -13.29
C VAL A 40 -1.17 16.28 -14.05
N GLU A 41 -0.95 15.11 -14.61
CA GLU A 41 -1.94 14.32 -15.34
C GLU A 41 -2.25 13.01 -14.58
N GLN A 42 -3.50 12.59 -14.67
CA GLN A 42 -3.94 11.28 -14.19
C GLN A 42 -4.48 10.50 -15.37
N ASP A 43 -4.03 9.26 -15.52
CA ASP A 43 -4.54 8.36 -16.55
C ASP A 43 -5.86 7.67 -16.14
N GLY A 44 -6.42 6.90 -17.07
CA GLY A 44 -7.70 6.18 -16.85
C GLY A 44 -7.63 5.01 -15.87
N LEU A 45 -6.45 4.54 -15.51
CA LEU A 45 -6.23 3.46 -14.54
C LEU A 45 -5.84 4.00 -13.15
N GLY A 46 -5.62 5.31 -13.05
CA GLY A 46 -5.29 5.96 -11.79
C GLY A 46 -3.81 6.28 -11.61
N GLY A 47 -2.96 6.02 -12.60
CA GLY A 47 -1.59 6.50 -12.62
C GLY A 47 -1.52 8.02 -12.56
N ILE A 48 -0.55 8.58 -11.85
CA ILE A 48 -0.38 10.02 -11.65
C ILE A 48 1.02 10.45 -12.07
N PHE A 49 1.12 11.44 -12.96
CA PHE A 49 2.37 11.85 -13.58
C PHE A 49 2.50 13.37 -13.59
N GLY A 50 3.60 13.87 -13.05
CA GLY A 50 4.03 15.25 -13.19
C GLY A 50 4.86 15.40 -14.46
N ILE A 51 4.61 16.46 -15.22
CA ILE A 51 5.26 16.71 -16.52
C ILE A 51 5.97 18.06 -16.47
N ARG A 52 7.26 18.05 -16.81
CA ARG A 52 8.04 19.24 -17.11
C ARG A 52 8.32 19.26 -18.61
N GLU A 53 7.70 20.19 -19.29
CA GLU A 53 7.81 20.33 -20.75
C GLU A 53 9.15 20.96 -21.14
N HIS A 54 9.75 20.47 -22.22
CA HIS A 54 10.81 21.19 -22.91
C HIS A 54 10.21 22.15 -23.92
N GLU A 55 10.80 23.35 -24.11
CA GLU A 55 10.32 24.38 -25.04
C GLU A 55 10.23 23.88 -26.50
N ASN A 56 11.15 23.02 -26.91
CA ASN A 56 11.09 22.33 -28.18
C ASN A 56 10.21 21.09 -28.09
N ALA A 57 9.09 21.07 -28.80
CA ALA A 57 8.15 19.95 -28.86
C ALA A 57 8.78 18.62 -29.37
N ASP A 58 9.84 18.76 -30.24
CA ASP A 58 10.57 17.60 -30.77
C ASP A 58 11.68 17.08 -29.87
N ALA A 59 11.87 17.70 -28.70
CA ALA A 59 12.85 17.22 -27.70
C ALA A 59 12.50 15.80 -27.24
N PRO A 60 13.51 14.96 -26.94
CA PRO A 60 13.28 13.63 -26.39
C PRO A 60 12.42 13.68 -25.13
N ARG A 61 11.64 12.63 -24.90
CA ARG A 61 10.81 12.45 -23.68
C ARG A 61 11.41 11.36 -22.82
N ILE A 62 11.61 11.64 -21.55
CA ILE A 62 12.13 10.69 -20.57
C ILE A 62 11.04 10.46 -19.55
N MET A 63 10.73 9.18 -19.27
CA MET A 63 9.81 8.79 -18.21
C MET A 63 10.57 8.14 -17.06
N VAL A 64 10.25 8.59 -15.84
CA VAL A 64 10.68 7.98 -14.57
C VAL A 64 9.42 7.59 -13.82
N ALA A 65 9.21 6.30 -13.63
CA ALA A 65 7.98 5.80 -13.04
C ALA A 65 8.24 4.76 -11.94
N ALA A 66 7.35 4.74 -10.95
CA ALA A 66 7.22 3.72 -9.92
C ALA A 66 5.79 3.17 -9.92
N HIS A 67 5.44 2.27 -8.98
CA HIS A 67 4.05 1.91 -8.72
C HIS A 67 3.63 2.24 -7.28
N MET A 68 2.33 2.54 -7.11
CA MET A 68 1.78 3.01 -5.85
C MET A 68 1.20 1.90 -4.98
N ASP A 69 0.82 0.77 -5.56
CA ASP A 69 0.15 -0.28 -4.81
C ASP A 69 1.09 -1.03 -3.88
N GLU A 70 0.48 -1.68 -2.92
CA GLU A 70 1.10 -2.66 -2.02
C GLU A 70 0.31 -3.96 -2.03
N VAL A 71 0.96 -5.06 -1.70
CA VAL A 71 0.28 -6.33 -1.48
C VAL A 71 -0.64 -6.27 -0.27
N GLY A 72 -1.81 -6.86 -0.38
CA GLY A 72 -2.81 -6.89 0.69
C GLY A 72 -3.83 -7.98 0.45
N PHE A 73 -5.04 -7.75 0.93
CA PHE A 73 -6.14 -8.68 0.79
C PHE A 73 -7.43 -7.94 0.50
N MET A 74 -8.40 -8.68 -0.06
CA MET A 74 -9.77 -8.21 -0.24
C MET A 74 -10.73 -9.11 0.54
N VAL A 75 -11.66 -8.51 1.27
CA VAL A 75 -12.71 -9.23 2.00
C VAL A 75 -13.62 -9.95 1.01
N THR A 76 -13.87 -11.24 1.26
CA THR A 76 -14.74 -12.07 0.41
C THR A 76 -16.01 -12.50 1.13
N GLN A 77 -15.96 -12.68 2.45
CA GLN A 77 -17.07 -13.20 3.24
C GLN A 77 -17.01 -12.70 4.68
N ILE A 78 -18.15 -12.39 5.27
CA ILE A 78 -18.32 -12.13 6.70
C ILE A 78 -19.01 -13.34 7.32
N THR A 79 -18.47 -13.86 8.42
CA THR A 79 -19.08 -14.97 9.16
C THR A 79 -20.14 -14.47 10.14
N ASP A 80 -21.02 -15.34 10.62
CA ASP A 80 -22.06 -14.99 11.59
C ASP A 80 -21.49 -14.46 12.92
N ARG A 81 -20.22 -14.75 13.20
CA ARG A 81 -19.49 -14.30 14.40
C ARG A 81 -18.69 -13.02 14.20
N GLY A 82 -18.91 -12.27 13.13
CA GLY A 82 -18.20 -11.02 12.85
C GLY A 82 -16.78 -11.18 12.31
N LEU A 83 -16.26 -12.41 12.21
CA LEU A 83 -14.97 -12.68 11.57
C LEU A 83 -15.14 -12.58 10.05
N PHE A 84 -14.04 -12.40 9.33
CA PHE A 84 -14.11 -12.33 7.87
C PHE A 84 -13.02 -13.11 7.18
N LYS A 85 -13.31 -13.52 5.94
CA LYS A 85 -12.40 -14.20 5.03
C LYS A 85 -11.93 -13.23 3.97
N VAL A 86 -10.74 -13.50 3.44
CA VAL A 86 -10.12 -12.66 2.43
C VAL A 86 -9.56 -13.49 1.27
N THR A 87 -9.35 -12.82 0.15
CA THR A 87 -8.51 -13.29 -0.97
C THR A 87 -7.26 -12.42 -1.06
N PRO A 88 -6.09 -12.98 -1.42
CA PRO A 88 -4.88 -12.19 -1.59
C PRO A 88 -4.98 -11.23 -2.79
N LEU A 89 -4.46 -10.03 -2.62
CA LEU A 89 -4.11 -9.09 -3.67
C LEU A 89 -2.58 -9.04 -3.74
N GLY A 90 -2.03 -9.54 -4.85
CA GLY A 90 -0.59 -9.77 -4.99
C GLY A 90 -0.13 -11.13 -4.43
N GLY A 91 1.18 -11.37 -4.46
CA GLY A 91 1.79 -12.63 -4.02
C GLY A 91 2.00 -12.70 -2.51
N TRP A 92 1.45 -13.72 -1.86
CA TRP A 92 1.61 -13.95 -0.42
C TRP A 92 2.17 -15.34 -0.12
N ASN A 93 3.11 -15.39 0.80
CA ASN A 93 3.47 -16.64 1.47
C ASN A 93 2.48 -16.85 2.64
N PRO A 94 1.60 -17.87 2.61
CA PRO A 94 0.58 -18.08 3.64
C PRO A 94 1.14 -18.20 5.06
N TYR A 95 2.37 -18.68 5.21
CA TYR A 95 3.00 -18.88 6.52
C TYR A 95 3.31 -17.58 7.27
N VAL A 96 3.46 -16.45 6.54
CA VAL A 96 3.72 -15.14 7.18
C VAL A 96 2.44 -14.31 7.37
N VAL A 97 1.28 -14.84 6.98
CA VAL A 97 0.00 -14.13 7.10
C VAL A 97 -0.60 -14.29 8.50
N SER A 98 -0.43 -15.47 9.13
CA SER A 98 -1.02 -15.79 10.44
C SER A 98 -0.42 -14.96 11.58
N ALA A 99 -1.25 -14.62 12.57
CA ALA A 99 -0.89 -13.93 13.80
C ALA A 99 -0.21 -12.56 13.57
N GLN A 100 -0.60 -11.87 12.51
CA GLN A 100 -0.11 -10.53 12.18
C GLN A 100 -1.20 -9.48 12.38
N ARG A 101 -0.78 -8.22 12.53
CA ARG A 101 -1.67 -7.07 12.62
C ARG A 101 -1.89 -6.48 11.22
N TYR A 102 -3.14 -6.13 10.97
CA TYR A 102 -3.59 -5.51 9.72
C TYR A 102 -4.50 -4.33 10.01
N THR A 103 -4.72 -3.52 8.98
CA THR A 103 -5.76 -2.51 8.95
C THR A 103 -6.81 -2.94 7.93
N LEU A 104 -8.04 -3.11 8.39
CA LEU A 104 -9.24 -3.24 7.58
C LEU A 104 -9.69 -1.85 7.17
N LYS A 105 -9.91 -1.64 5.87
CA LYS A 105 -10.36 -0.38 5.30
C LYS A 105 -11.77 -0.53 4.77
N THR A 106 -12.71 0.22 5.35
CA THR A 106 -14.11 0.23 4.97
C THR A 106 -14.55 1.64 4.54
N ALA A 107 -15.72 1.76 3.95
CA ALA A 107 -16.30 3.07 3.62
C ALA A 107 -16.57 3.96 4.86
N LYS A 108 -16.67 3.37 6.06
CA LYS A 108 -16.95 4.11 7.32
C LYS A 108 -15.71 4.41 8.14
N GLY A 109 -14.57 3.76 7.84
CA GLY A 109 -13.32 4.01 8.57
C GLY A 109 -12.33 2.87 8.44
N ASN A 110 -11.18 3.08 9.08
CA ASN A 110 -10.10 2.12 9.15
C ASN A 110 -10.10 1.48 10.54
N TYR A 111 -10.09 0.16 10.59
CA TYR A 111 -10.13 -0.60 11.85
C TYR A 111 -8.92 -1.49 11.98
N PRO A 112 -8.27 -1.55 13.15
CA PRO A 112 -7.24 -2.56 13.40
C PRO A 112 -7.87 -3.94 13.40
N CYS A 113 -7.19 -4.89 12.80
CA CYS A 113 -7.59 -6.29 12.83
C CYS A 113 -6.38 -7.21 12.92
N ILE A 114 -6.62 -8.45 13.25
CA ILE A 114 -5.58 -9.48 13.32
C ILE A 114 -5.98 -10.69 12.48
N SER A 115 -5.00 -11.37 11.90
CA SER A 115 -5.20 -12.67 11.29
C SER A 115 -5.13 -13.78 12.33
N SER A 116 -6.02 -14.76 12.23
CA SER A 116 -6.04 -15.90 13.13
C SER A 116 -4.85 -16.85 12.93
N SER A 117 -4.59 -17.67 13.92
CA SER A 117 -3.66 -18.78 13.85
C SER A 117 -4.28 -20.01 14.52
N VAL A 118 -4.12 -21.17 13.89
CA VAL A 118 -4.56 -22.43 14.51
C VAL A 118 -3.50 -22.86 15.53
N PRO A 119 -3.87 -23.08 16.81
CA PRO A 119 -2.92 -23.53 17.81
C PRO A 119 -2.28 -24.87 17.45
N PRO A 120 -0.97 -25.07 17.73
CA PRO A 120 -0.25 -26.28 17.32
C PRO A 120 -0.85 -27.60 17.83
N HIS A 121 -1.50 -27.57 19.00
CA HIS A 121 -2.13 -28.77 19.56
C HIS A 121 -3.40 -29.20 18.81
N LEU A 122 -4.03 -28.30 18.03
CA LEU A 122 -5.16 -28.62 17.16
C LEU A 122 -4.70 -29.05 15.75
N LEU A 123 -3.42 -28.89 15.41
CA LEU A 123 -2.83 -29.33 14.14
C LEU A 123 -2.34 -30.79 14.18
N ARG A 124 -2.58 -31.53 15.28
CA ARG A 124 -2.17 -32.94 15.41
C ARG A 124 -3.12 -33.84 14.64
N GLY A 125 -2.57 -34.83 13.93
CA GLY A 125 -3.32 -35.77 13.11
C GLY A 125 -3.39 -35.37 11.62
N ALA A 126 -4.34 -35.94 10.89
CA ALA A 126 -4.49 -35.72 9.45
C ALA A 126 -4.75 -34.24 9.07
N ALA A 127 -5.38 -33.46 9.95
CA ALA A 127 -5.60 -32.04 9.75
C ALA A 127 -4.31 -31.20 9.86
N GLY A 128 -3.30 -31.67 10.58
CA GLY A 128 -2.01 -30.99 10.73
C GLY A 128 -1.07 -31.14 9.53
N GLN A 129 -1.43 -31.94 8.55
CA GLN A 129 -0.67 -32.15 7.32
C GLN A 129 -1.15 -31.31 6.14
N LYS A 130 -2.27 -30.57 6.30
CA LYS A 130 -2.76 -29.66 5.25
C LYS A 130 -1.86 -28.42 5.19
N ASN A 131 -1.44 -28.06 3.98
CA ASN A 131 -0.80 -26.78 3.77
C ASN A 131 -1.75 -25.63 4.18
N VAL A 132 -1.22 -24.64 4.84
CA VAL A 132 -1.98 -23.43 5.17
C VAL A 132 -2.23 -22.65 3.87
N GLU A 133 -3.48 -22.31 3.61
CA GLU A 133 -3.86 -21.42 2.52
C GLU A 133 -4.44 -20.13 3.10
N VAL A 134 -4.27 -19.01 2.40
CA VAL A 134 -4.81 -17.71 2.85
C VAL A 134 -6.33 -17.79 3.06
N ALA A 135 -7.04 -18.52 2.21
CA ALA A 135 -8.49 -18.72 2.31
C ALA A 135 -8.95 -19.45 3.59
N ASP A 136 -8.04 -20.16 4.28
CA ASP A 136 -8.34 -20.86 5.54
C ASP A 136 -8.12 -19.93 6.76
N ILE A 137 -7.45 -18.76 6.58
CA ILE A 137 -7.14 -17.81 7.65
C ILE A 137 -8.33 -16.86 7.84
N LEU A 138 -8.84 -16.79 9.05
CA LEU A 138 -9.85 -15.82 9.43
C LEU A 138 -9.20 -14.54 9.96
N PHE A 139 -9.82 -13.42 9.66
CA PHE A 139 -9.44 -12.11 10.18
C PHE A 139 -10.48 -11.65 11.21
N ASP A 140 -10.02 -10.92 12.21
CA ASP A 140 -10.81 -10.47 13.35
C ASP A 140 -10.52 -8.99 13.63
N ALA A 141 -11.56 -8.16 13.54
CA ALA A 141 -11.53 -6.74 13.90
C ALA A 141 -12.28 -6.45 15.21
N GLY A 142 -12.66 -7.49 15.96
CA GLY A 142 -13.33 -7.39 17.26
C GLY A 142 -14.85 -7.24 17.19
N PHE A 143 -15.47 -7.51 16.03
CA PHE A 143 -16.94 -7.50 15.90
C PHE A 143 -17.54 -8.76 16.55
N GLU A 144 -18.65 -8.61 17.27
CA GLU A 144 -19.33 -9.70 17.96
C GLU A 144 -20.32 -10.47 17.08
N SER A 145 -20.78 -9.83 15.97
CA SER A 145 -21.72 -10.44 15.03
C SER A 145 -21.49 -9.91 13.60
N LYS A 146 -22.10 -10.59 12.63
CA LYS A 146 -22.13 -10.16 11.24
C LYS A 146 -22.86 -8.82 11.07
N GLU A 147 -23.94 -8.64 11.79
CA GLU A 147 -24.75 -7.43 11.78
C GLU A 147 -23.93 -6.23 12.27
N GLU A 148 -23.21 -6.39 13.37
CA GLU A 148 -22.32 -5.36 13.87
C GLU A 148 -21.21 -5.04 12.87
N ALA A 149 -20.54 -6.03 12.31
CA ALA A 149 -19.50 -5.83 11.28
C ALA A 149 -20.02 -5.00 10.10
N ILE A 150 -21.24 -5.31 9.62
CA ILE A 150 -21.93 -4.55 8.56
C ILE A 150 -22.27 -3.12 9.03
N GLU A 151 -22.68 -2.96 10.28
CA GLU A 151 -22.98 -1.66 10.87
C GLU A 151 -21.73 -0.76 10.93
N PHE A 152 -20.54 -1.33 11.17
CA PHE A 152 -19.24 -0.67 11.06
C PHE A 152 -18.76 -0.48 9.63
N GLY A 153 -19.50 -0.94 8.64
CA GLY A 153 -19.27 -0.71 7.21
C GLY A 153 -18.53 -1.85 6.52
N LEU A 154 -18.22 -2.95 7.22
CA LEU A 154 -17.54 -4.09 6.59
C LEU A 154 -18.41 -4.71 5.51
N CYS A 155 -17.85 -4.85 4.31
CA CYS A 155 -18.50 -5.54 3.20
C CYS A 155 -17.46 -6.30 2.33
N PRO A 156 -17.91 -7.33 1.58
CA PRO A 156 -17.08 -7.91 0.53
C PRO A 156 -16.61 -6.83 -0.45
N GLY A 157 -15.32 -6.86 -0.80
CA GLY A 157 -14.67 -5.83 -1.61
C GLY A 157 -13.82 -4.84 -0.80
N ASP A 158 -14.00 -4.76 0.51
CA ASP A 158 -13.14 -3.96 1.38
C ASP A 158 -11.71 -4.51 1.41
N THR A 159 -10.73 -3.63 1.64
CA THR A 159 -9.33 -4.01 1.59
C THR A 159 -8.70 -4.15 2.98
N VAL A 160 -7.70 -5.00 3.06
CA VAL A 160 -6.95 -5.27 4.29
C VAL A 160 -5.46 -5.22 3.97
N VAL A 161 -4.72 -4.39 4.68
CA VAL A 161 -3.28 -4.19 4.46
C VAL A 161 -2.49 -4.43 5.75
N PRO A 162 -1.21 -4.84 5.67
CA PRO A 162 -0.35 -4.96 6.84
C PRO A 162 -0.29 -3.65 7.64
N GLN A 163 -0.34 -3.75 8.97
CA GLN A 163 -0.13 -2.63 9.88
C GLN A 163 1.31 -2.67 10.40
N VAL A 164 2.19 -1.92 9.77
CA VAL A 164 3.62 -1.83 10.11
C VAL A 164 4.03 -0.37 10.17
N GLU A 165 4.58 0.03 11.31
CA GLU A 165 5.18 1.36 11.46
C GLU A 165 6.55 1.39 10.77
N THR A 166 6.86 2.48 10.09
CA THR A 166 8.17 2.69 9.47
C THR A 166 9.11 3.38 10.46
N ILE A 167 10.15 2.65 10.85
CA ILE A 167 11.12 3.05 11.89
C ILE A 167 12.55 2.87 11.42
N LYS A 168 13.47 3.66 12.00
CA LYS A 168 14.92 3.42 11.87
C LYS A 168 15.34 2.26 12.79
N THR A 169 16.26 1.44 12.31
CA THR A 169 16.92 0.41 13.17
C THR A 169 17.69 1.05 14.31
N ALA A 170 18.00 0.27 15.34
CA ALA A 170 18.69 0.74 16.54
C ALA A 170 20.03 1.45 16.24
N ASN A 171 20.73 1.06 15.19
CA ASN A 171 22.00 1.70 14.75
C ASN A 171 21.76 2.87 13.77
N GLY A 172 20.52 3.18 13.42
CA GLY A 172 20.13 4.25 12.49
C GLY A 172 20.55 4.06 11.03
N LYS A 173 21.08 2.88 10.65
CA LYS A 173 21.62 2.64 9.31
C LYS A 173 20.60 2.09 8.31
N ASN A 174 19.56 1.44 8.81
CA ASN A 174 18.50 0.84 7.99
C ASN A 174 17.13 1.30 8.45
N ILE A 175 16.12 1.03 7.63
CA ILE A 175 14.72 1.31 7.91
C ILE A 175 13.95 -0.01 7.85
N ILE A 176 13.03 -0.18 8.79
CA ILE A 176 12.03 -1.25 8.80
C ILE A 176 10.68 -0.61 8.45
N GLY A 177 9.96 -1.22 7.53
CA GLY A 177 8.63 -0.74 7.11
C GLY A 177 7.98 -1.72 6.14
N LYS A 178 6.74 -1.44 5.77
CA LYS A 178 6.01 -2.16 4.73
C LYS A 178 6.12 -1.46 3.37
N ALA A 179 5.55 -2.06 2.34
CA ALA A 179 5.33 -1.44 1.02
C ALA A 179 6.60 -0.84 0.37
N TRP A 180 7.79 -1.36 0.69
CA TRP A 180 9.05 -0.93 0.07
C TRP A 180 8.98 -1.03 -1.45
N ASP A 181 8.44 -2.11 -1.95
CA ASP A 181 8.10 -2.32 -3.33
C ASP A 181 6.64 -1.84 -3.56
N ASN A 182 6.40 -0.64 -4.14
CA ASN A 182 7.46 0.24 -4.65
C ASN A 182 7.30 1.69 -4.17
N ARG A 183 6.89 1.93 -2.90
CA ARG A 183 6.80 3.28 -2.30
C ARG A 183 8.17 3.95 -2.20
N TYR A 184 9.24 3.13 -2.14
CA TYR A 184 10.60 3.63 -2.26
C TYR A 184 10.82 4.28 -3.64
N GLY A 185 10.35 3.66 -4.71
CA GLY A 185 10.39 4.25 -6.05
C GLY A 185 9.57 5.54 -6.15
N CYS A 186 8.39 5.59 -5.52
CA CYS A 186 7.60 6.84 -5.41
C CYS A 186 8.41 7.95 -4.71
N THR A 187 9.13 7.63 -3.64
CA THR A 187 10.03 8.58 -2.99
C THR A 187 11.11 9.08 -3.93
N LEU A 188 11.76 8.19 -4.68
CA LEU A 188 12.82 8.56 -5.62
C LEU A 188 12.31 9.46 -6.75
N VAL A 189 11.09 9.23 -7.24
CA VAL A 189 10.44 10.11 -8.24
C VAL A 189 10.32 11.53 -7.70
N LEU A 190 9.85 11.70 -6.46
CA LEU A 190 9.71 13.02 -5.83
C LEU A 190 11.06 13.68 -5.56
N GLU A 191 12.06 12.92 -5.08
CA GLU A 191 13.42 13.43 -4.84
C GLU A 191 14.08 13.87 -6.16
N ALA A 192 13.87 13.12 -7.25
CA ALA A 192 14.37 13.50 -8.57
C ALA A 192 13.74 14.79 -9.09
N LEU A 193 12.42 14.94 -8.95
CA LEU A 193 11.73 16.18 -9.33
C LEU A 193 12.23 17.38 -8.52
N GLU A 194 12.43 17.22 -7.20
CA GLU A 194 12.98 18.28 -6.36
C GLU A 194 14.43 18.64 -6.76
N ALA A 195 15.27 17.64 -7.00
CA ALA A 195 16.65 17.87 -7.40
C ALA A 195 16.77 18.57 -8.76
N LEU A 196 15.81 18.34 -9.64
CA LEU A 196 15.81 18.93 -10.99
C LEU A 196 14.99 20.23 -11.10
N LYS A 197 14.35 20.68 -10.01
CA LYS A 197 13.37 21.77 -10.04
C LYS A 197 13.85 23.02 -10.78
N ASP A 198 15.06 23.46 -10.50
CA ASP A 198 15.65 24.69 -11.02
C ASP A 198 16.63 24.43 -12.19
N GLU A 199 16.72 23.18 -12.66
CA GLU A 199 17.64 22.79 -13.74
C GLU A 199 16.97 23.00 -15.13
N ALA A 200 17.75 23.49 -16.08
CA ALA A 200 17.34 23.56 -17.49
C ALA A 200 17.47 22.16 -18.12
N LEU A 201 16.34 21.51 -18.32
CA LEU A 201 16.29 20.18 -18.90
C LEU A 201 16.52 20.23 -20.42
N GLN A 202 17.16 19.21 -20.98
CA GLN A 202 17.34 19.04 -22.44
C GLN A 202 16.24 18.14 -23.05
N HIS A 203 15.21 17.82 -22.29
CA HIS A 203 14.15 16.89 -22.67
C HIS A 203 12.88 17.17 -21.86
N THR A 204 11.74 16.72 -22.36
CA THR A 204 10.53 16.67 -21.54
C THR A 204 10.65 15.54 -20.51
N LEU A 205 10.48 15.86 -19.24
CA LEU A 205 10.47 14.89 -18.15
C LEU A 205 9.04 14.54 -17.76
N ILE A 206 8.73 13.25 -17.74
CA ILE A 206 7.49 12.68 -17.22
C ILE A 206 7.86 11.85 -15.99
N ALA A 207 7.42 12.22 -14.81
CA ALA A 207 7.80 11.55 -13.58
C ALA A 207 6.56 11.27 -12.72
N GLY A 208 6.38 10.03 -12.26
CA GLY A 208 5.18 9.69 -11.50
C GLY A 208 5.09 8.24 -11.08
N ALA A 209 3.87 7.81 -10.80
CA ALA A 209 3.59 6.44 -10.35
C ALA A 209 2.20 5.97 -10.83
N ASN A 210 2.10 4.68 -11.12
CA ASN A 210 0.88 3.97 -11.51
C ASN A 210 0.42 2.98 -10.43
#